data_e2caaa781a021ecc7dd4679d000512c3
#
_entry.id   e2caaa781a021ecc7dd4679d000512c3
#
_cell.length_a   1.000
_cell.length_b   1.000
_cell.length_c   1.000
_cell.angle_alpha   90.00
_cell.angle_beta   90.00
_cell.angle_gamma   90.00
#
_symmetry.space_group_name_H-M   'P 1'
#
loop_
_entity.id
_entity.type
_entity.pdbx_description
1 polymer ?
#
loop_
_entity_poly.entity_id
_entity_poly.type
_entity_poly.pdbx_seq_one_letter_code
_entity_poly.pdbx_strand_id
1 'polypeptide(L)'
;MFYSIKELVEQADLDFQGNVAELMITTEFELTGREREEILLLMERNLEVMKASVQLGLNENKSRSGLTGGDAAKLDHYIKNGKTLSDYTILSAARNAIAVNEHNAKMGLVCATPTAGSAGCLPSVLTAAIEKLDLSHEQQLDFLFAAGAFGLVIANNASISGAEGGCQAEVGSASAMSAAALTLAAGGTPYPVSYTHLRAHETSLHL
;
A
#
# COMPACT_ATOMS: atom_id res chain seq x y z
N MET A 1 -14.83 -10.63 -12.74
CA MET A 1 -13.92 -11.07 -11.64
C MET A 1 -12.64 -11.62 -12.25
N PHE A 2 -11.46 -11.27 -11.78
CA PHE A 2 -10.15 -11.66 -12.33
C PHE A 2 -9.36 -12.47 -11.28
N TYR A 3 -8.65 -13.50 -11.74
CA TYR A 3 -7.86 -14.41 -10.90
C TYR A 3 -6.36 -14.35 -11.19
N SER A 4 -5.99 -13.68 -12.27
CA SER A 4 -4.59 -13.47 -12.65
C SER A 4 -4.32 -12.02 -13.01
N ILE A 5 -3.06 -11.60 -12.94
CA ILE A 5 -2.66 -10.25 -13.38
C ILE A 5 -2.95 -10.04 -14.86
N LYS A 6 -2.80 -11.09 -15.66
CA LYS A 6 -3.12 -11.03 -17.08
C LYS A 6 -4.61 -10.68 -17.28
N GLU A 7 -5.51 -11.40 -16.62
CA GLU A 7 -6.95 -11.12 -16.68
C GLU A 7 -7.30 -9.73 -16.16
N LEU A 8 -6.69 -9.28 -15.06
CA LEU A 8 -6.87 -7.94 -14.52
C LEU A 8 -6.50 -6.88 -15.55
N VAL A 9 -5.32 -7.02 -16.19
CA VAL A 9 -4.87 -6.05 -17.21
C VAL A 9 -5.75 -6.09 -18.44
N GLU A 10 -6.07 -7.27 -18.96
CA GLU A 10 -6.93 -7.43 -20.13
C GLU A 10 -8.34 -6.84 -19.88
N GLN A 11 -8.94 -7.09 -18.72
CA GLN A 11 -10.25 -6.51 -18.38
C GLN A 11 -10.18 -4.99 -18.19
N ALA A 12 -9.12 -4.48 -17.54
CA ALA A 12 -8.94 -3.04 -17.41
C ALA A 12 -8.83 -2.34 -18.77
N ASP A 13 -8.05 -2.93 -19.69
CA ASP A 13 -7.86 -2.35 -21.03
C ASP A 13 -9.13 -2.41 -21.87
N LEU A 14 -9.85 -3.54 -21.85
CA LEU A 14 -11.03 -3.75 -22.70
C LEU A 14 -12.24 -2.92 -22.24
N ASP A 15 -12.51 -2.93 -20.94
CA ASP A 15 -13.76 -2.41 -20.39
C ASP A 15 -13.60 -1.01 -19.75
N PHE A 16 -12.38 -0.64 -19.34
CA PHE A 16 -12.13 0.57 -18.57
C PHE A 16 -10.97 1.43 -19.11
N GLN A 17 -10.53 1.23 -20.35
CA GLN A 17 -9.47 2.02 -21.00
C GLN A 17 -8.15 2.05 -20.20
N GLY A 18 -7.84 0.95 -19.52
CA GLY A 18 -6.66 0.80 -18.66
C GLY A 18 -6.85 1.29 -17.22
N ASN A 19 -8.04 1.76 -16.86
CA ASN A 19 -8.32 2.23 -15.49
C ASN A 19 -8.59 1.06 -14.54
N VAL A 20 -7.55 0.64 -13.81
CA VAL A 20 -7.60 -0.45 -12.83
C VAL A 20 -8.46 -0.09 -11.61
N ALA A 21 -8.51 1.18 -11.22
CA ALA A 21 -9.33 1.62 -10.08
C ALA A 21 -10.83 1.43 -10.38
N GLU A 22 -11.29 1.85 -11.56
CA GLU A 22 -12.67 1.65 -11.99
C GLU A 22 -13.05 0.17 -12.13
N LEU A 23 -12.16 -0.65 -12.66
CA LEU A 23 -12.34 -2.10 -12.68
C LEU A 23 -12.52 -2.66 -11.25
N MET A 24 -11.71 -2.21 -10.30
CA MET A 24 -11.81 -2.68 -8.91
C MET A 24 -13.09 -2.23 -8.24
N ILE A 25 -13.52 -0.98 -8.44
CA ILE A 25 -14.79 -0.46 -7.90
C ILE A 25 -15.96 -1.29 -8.45
N THR A 26 -15.96 -1.56 -9.76
CA THR A 26 -16.99 -2.39 -10.40
C THR A 26 -16.98 -3.82 -9.86
N THR A 27 -15.80 -4.40 -9.67
CA THR A 27 -15.64 -5.73 -9.09
C THR A 27 -16.16 -5.78 -7.65
N GLU A 28 -15.90 -4.76 -6.86
CA GLU A 28 -16.41 -4.67 -5.47
C GLU A 28 -17.94 -4.56 -5.45
N PHE A 29 -18.54 -3.78 -6.36
CA PHE A 29 -20.00 -3.73 -6.53
C PHE A 29 -20.56 -5.11 -6.87
N GLU A 30 -19.98 -5.83 -7.83
CA GLU A 30 -20.43 -7.16 -8.23
C GLU A 30 -20.33 -8.18 -7.08
N LEU A 31 -19.27 -8.11 -6.27
CA LEU A 31 -19.01 -9.04 -5.17
C LEU A 31 -19.90 -8.79 -3.96
N THR A 32 -20.14 -7.52 -3.63
CA THR A 32 -20.76 -7.13 -2.35
C THR A 32 -22.17 -6.58 -2.49
N GLY A 33 -22.57 -6.15 -3.70
CA GLY A 33 -23.83 -5.44 -3.95
C GLY A 33 -23.87 -4.03 -3.35
N ARG A 34 -22.74 -3.49 -2.90
CA ARG A 34 -22.66 -2.12 -2.38
C ARG A 34 -22.68 -1.12 -3.51
N GLU A 35 -23.43 -0.05 -3.32
CA GLU A 35 -23.45 1.05 -4.28
C GLU A 35 -22.09 1.77 -4.33
N ARG A 36 -21.79 2.37 -5.49
CA ARG A 36 -20.51 3.06 -5.75
C ARG A 36 -20.15 4.08 -4.65
N GLU A 37 -21.11 4.87 -4.22
CA GLU A 37 -20.93 5.90 -3.20
C GLU A 37 -20.49 5.29 -1.86
N GLU A 38 -21.04 4.14 -1.50
CA GLU A 38 -20.65 3.43 -0.29
C GLU A 38 -19.23 2.86 -0.40
N ILE A 39 -18.87 2.30 -1.55
CA ILE A 39 -17.52 1.77 -1.82
C ILE A 39 -16.48 2.90 -1.71
N LEU A 40 -16.75 4.05 -2.33
CA LEU A 40 -15.89 5.22 -2.26
C LEU A 40 -15.76 5.74 -0.81
N LEU A 41 -16.86 5.83 -0.07
CA LEU A 41 -16.86 6.26 1.33
C LEU A 41 -16.04 5.33 2.23
N LEU A 42 -16.11 4.02 2.01
CA LEU A 42 -15.30 3.05 2.75
C LEU A 42 -13.81 3.20 2.43
N MET A 43 -13.45 3.43 1.17
CA MET A 43 -12.06 3.67 0.78
C MET A 43 -11.55 5.00 1.32
N GLU A 44 -12.40 6.04 1.37
CA GLU A 44 -12.07 7.33 2.01
C GLU A 44 -11.68 7.14 3.48
N ARG A 45 -12.45 6.36 4.23
CA ARG A 45 -12.13 6.05 5.62
C ARG A 45 -10.79 5.33 5.77
N ASN A 46 -10.47 4.42 4.84
CA ASN A 46 -9.17 3.75 4.83
C ASN A 46 -8.05 4.76 4.55
N LEU A 47 -8.23 5.68 3.60
CA LEU A 47 -7.28 6.74 3.29
C LEU A 47 -7.02 7.63 4.51
N GLU A 48 -8.08 8.05 5.21
CA GLU A 48 -7.97 8.84 6.44
C GLU A 48 -7.20 8.11 7.53
N VAL A 49 -7.51 6.84 7.78
CA VAL A 49 -6.80 6.00 8.77
C VAL A 49 -5.34 5.86 8.41
N MET A 50 -5.01 5.61 7.14
CA MET A 50 -3.64 5.50 6.66
C MET A 50 -2.85 6.79 6.91
N LYS A 51 -3.39 7.94 6.54
CA LYS A 51 -2.75 9.24 6.77
C LYS A 51 -2.60 9.54 8.27
N ALA A 52 -3.64 9.27 9.04
CA ALA A 52 -3.62 9.48 10.50
C ALA A 52 -2.57 8.59 11.18
N SER A 53 -2.46 7.32 10.79
CA SER A 53 -1.48 6.38 11.36
C SER A 53 -0.03 6.83 11.14
N VAL A 54 0.29 7.40 9.97
CA VAL A 54 1.60 8.01 9.71
C VAL A 54 1.84 9.19 10.66
N GLN A 55 0.90 10.12 10.74
CA GLN A 55 1.06 11.33 11.57
C GLN A 55 1.16 11.02 13.07
N LEU A 56 0.32 10.11 13.55
CA LEU A 56 0.35 9.69 14.95
C LEU A 56 1.65 8.97 15.29
N GLY A 57 2.12 8.08 14.43
CA GLY A 57 3.37 7.37 14.63
C GLY A 57 4.60 8.27 14.66
N LEU A 58 4.62 9.36 13.89
CA LEU A 58 5.70 10.34 13.91
C LEU A 58 5.80 11.11 15.24
N ASN A 59 4.67 11.31 15.91
CA ASN A 59 4.59 12.06 17.15
C ASN A 59 4.69 11.17 18.41
N GLU A 60 4.79 9.86 18.23
CA GLU A 60 4.73 8.92 19.34
C GLU A 60 6.10 8.67 19.97
N ASN A 61 6.09 8.57 21.30
CA ASN A 61 7.22 8.12 22.09
C ASN A 61 7.26 6.57 22.10
N LYS A 62 8.15 6.00 22.92
CA LYS A 62 8.27 4.54 23.09
C LYS A 62 6.95 3.88 23.54
N SER A 63 6.75 2.64 23.11
CA SER A 63 5.66 1.78 23.57
C SER A 63 5.72 1.56 25.08
N ARG A 64 4.61 1.08 25.65
CA ARG A 64 4.52 0.78 27.11
C ARG A 64 5.59 -0.21 27.58
N SER A 65 6.00 -1.14 26.72
CA SER A 65 7.08 -2.10 27.00
C SER A 65 8.49 -1.50 26.86
N GLY A 66 8.63 -0.34 26.24
CA GLY A 66 9.91 0.28 25.91
C GLY A 66 10.65 -0.38 24.73
N LEU A 67 10.10 -1.46 24.15
CA LEU A 67 10.76 -2.24 23.08
C LEU A 67 10.68 -1.59 21.71
N THR A 68 9.63 -0.82 21.45
CA THR A 68 9.39 -0.17 20.14
C THR A 68 9.04 1.29 20.32
N GLY A 69 9.25 2.08 19.28
CA GLY A 69 8.84 3.48 19.22
C GLY A 69 10.01 4.47 19.34
N GLY A 70 9.86 5.57 18.63
CA GLY A 70 10.80 6.68 18.58
C GLY A 70 11.81 6.60 17.43
N ASP A 71 11.84 5.53 16.64
CA ASP A 71 12.76 5.43 15.51
C ASP A 71 12.29 6.24 14.31
N ALA A 72 10.98 6.32 14.08
CA ALA A 72 10.39 7.24 13.11
C ALA A 72 10.77 8.71 13.41
N ALA A 73 10.66 9.12 14.67
CA ALA A 73 11.05 10.47 15.10
C ALA A 73 12.55 10.74 14.94
N LYS A 74 13.41 9.75 15.21
CA LYS A 74 14.87 9.89 14.98
C LYS A 74 15.18 10.04 13.50
N LEU A 75 14.52 9.24 12.64
CA LEU A 75 14.71 9.36 11.20
C LEU A 75 14.19 10.70 10.67
N ASP A 76 13.07 11.18 11.18
CA ASP A 76 12.53 12.51 10.85
C ASP A 76 13.52 13.63 11.23
N HIS A 77 14.10 13.54 12.43
CA HIS A 77 15.15 14.48 12.86
C HIS A 77 16.38 14.41 11.95
N TYR A 78 16.83 13.22 11.58
CA TYR A 78 17.97 13.04 10.67
C TYR A 78 17.68 13.65 9.29
N ILE A 79 16.48 13.42 8.74
CA ILE A 79 16.05 13.99 7.44
C ILE A 79 16.10 15.53 7.49
N LYS A 80 15.61 16.13 8.57
CA LYS A 80 15.52 17.59 8.72
C LYS A 80 16.87 18.27 8.95
N ASN A 81 17.80 17.60 9.63
CA ASN A 81 19.02 18.24 10.13
C ASN A 81 20.30 17.59 9.61
N GLY A 82 20.22 16.46 8.91
CA GLY A 82 21.37 15.70 8.45
C GLY A 82 21.77 15.98 6.99
N LYS A 83 22.99 15.60 6.65
CA LYS A 83 23.42 15.46 5.25
C LYS A 83 23.10 14.03 4.83
N THR A 84 21.93 13.83 4.24
CA THR A 84 21.45 12.51 3.85
C THR A 84 22.17 12.00 2.60
N LEU A 85 22.43 10.68 2.56
CA LEU A 85 23.00 10.01 1.38
C LEU A 85 21.94 9.61 0.35
N SER A 86 20.67 9.55 0.78
CA SER A 86 19.52 9.15 -0.07
C SER A 86 18.61 10.33 -0.32
N ASP A 87 17.80 10.22 -1.39
CA ASP A 87 16.77 11.20 -1.72
C ASP A 87 15.72 11.31 -0.61
N TYR A 88 15.19 12.53 -0.44
CA TYR A 88 14.18 12.83 0.56
C TYR A 88 12.94 11.94 0.44
N THR A 89 12.48 11.66 -0.79
CA THR A 89 11.27 10.85 -1.04
C THR A 89 11.42 9.44 -0.48
N ILE A 90 12.58 8.80 -0.69
CA ILE A 90 12.88 7.46 -0.16
C ILE A 90 12.95 7.48 1.36
N LEU A 91 13.65 8.45 1.92
CA LEU A 91 13.80 8.55 3.38
C LEU A 91 12.47 8.89 4.06
N SER A 92 11.65 9.75 3.46
CA SER A 92 10.31 10.07 3.99
C SER A 92 9.38 8.85 3.95
N ALA A 93 9.41 8.07 2.86
CA ALA A 93 8.67 6.82 2.78
C ALA A 93 9.12 5.82 3.86
N ALA A 94 10.42 5.63 4.04
CA ALA A 94 10.95 4.76 5.11
C ALA A 94 10.53 5.23 6.50
N ARG A 95 10.64 6.54 6.79
CA ARG A 95 10.17 7.16 8.04
C ARG A 95 8.67 6.88 8.27
N ASN A 96 7.84 7.07 7.24
CA ASN A 96 6.41 6.89 7.33
C ASN A 96 6.04 5.42 7.57
N ALA A 97 6.76 4.47 6.94
CA ALA A 97 6.57 3.05 7.18
C ALA A 97 6.88 2.67 8.64
N ILE A 98 8.00 3.18 9.17
CA ILE A 98 8.37 2.98 10.59
C ILE A 98 7.30 3.58 11.50
N ALA A 99 6.82 4.80 11.20
CA ALA A 99 5.79 5.47 11.99
C ALA A 99 4.51 4.63 12.11
N VAL A 100 3.99 4.10 10.98
CA VAL A 100 2.80 3.24 10.99
C VAL A 100 3.04 1.97 11.81
N ASN A 101 4.20 1.34 11.68
CA ASN A 101 4.53 0.13 12.43
C ASN A 101 4.69 0.40 13.93
N GLU A 102 5.26 1.53 14.33
CA GLU A 102 5.32 1.95 15.72
C GLU A 102 3.93 2.26 16.29
N HIS A 103 3.06 2.88 15.49
CA HIS A 103 1.67 3.13 15.87
C HIS A 103 0.90 1.81 16.06
N ASN A 104 1.03 0.87 15.11
CA ASN A 104 0.46 -0.48 15.20
C ASN A 104 0.94 -1.23 16.46
N ALA A 105 2.25 -1.21 16.74
CA ALA A 105 2.82 -1.88 17.91
C ALA A 105 2.30 -1.34 19.27
N LYS A 106 1.70 -0.15 19.28
CA LYS A 106 1.04 0.47 20.42
C LYS A 106 -0.48 0.27 20.44
N MET A 107 -0.98 -0.66 19.63
CA MET A 107 -2.41 -0.91 19.47
C MET A 107 -3.17 0.26 18.83
N GLY A 108 -2.48 1.09 18.04
CA GLY A 108 -3.09 2.13 17.24
C GLY A 108 -3.89 1.58 16.08
N LEU A 109 -4.81 2.37 15.55
CA LEU A 109 -5.65 1.99 14.43
C LEU A 109 -4.84 2.08 13.12
N VAL A 110 -4.75 0.97 12.39
CA VAL A 110 -4.10 0.87 11.08
C VAL A 110 -4.97 0.13 10.08
N CYS A 111 -4.77 0.35 8.79
CA CYS A 111 -5.36 -0.46 7.74
C CYS A 111 -4.44 -1.67 7.44
N ALA A 112 -4.97 -2.87 7.55
CA ALA A 112 -4.25 -4.07 7.14
C ALA A 112 -4.11 -4.10 5.61
N THR A 113 -2.85 -4.13 5.10
CA THR A 113 -2.55 -4.09 3.66
C THR A 113 -1.36 -4.98 3.30
N PRO A 114 -1.54 -6.28 3.04
CA PRO A 114 -2.78 -7.06 3.30
C PRO A 114 -2.95 -7.47 4.76
N THR A 115 -1.93 -7.37 5.60
CA THR A 115 -1.94 -7.72 7.02
C THR A 115 -1.55 -6.55 7.91
N ALA A 116 -1.80 -6.63 9.21
CA ALA A 116 -1.36 -5.63 10.17
C ALA A 116 0.18 -5.54 10.26
N GLY A 117 0.90 -6.66 10.05
CA GLY A 117 2.36 -6.69 10.07
C GLY A 117 3.00 -5.91 8.92
N SER A 118 2.32 -5.81 7.78
CA SER A 118 2.77 -5.05 6.60
C SER A 118 2.06 -3.70 6.42
N ALA A 119 1.24 -3.29 7.39
CA ALA A 119 0.40 -2.08 7.29
C ALA A 119 1.16 -0.77 7.05
N GLY A 120 2.48 -0.75 7.27
CA GLY A 120 3.33 0.40 6.99
C GLY A 120 3.69 0.59 5.51
N CYS A 121 3.63 -0.46 4.68
CA CYS A 121 4.12 -0.40 3.29
C CYS A 121 3.27 0.53 2.42
N LEU A 122 1.98 0.24 2.29
CA LEU A 122 1.10 0.98 1.39
C LEU A 122 0.93 2.46 1.78
N PRO A 123 0.65 2.81 3.06
CA PRO A 123 0.52 4.20 3.47
C PRO A 123 1.80 5.01 3.27
N SER A 124 2.97 4.40 3.45
CA SER A 124 4.25 5.09 3.29
C SER A 124 4.53 5.46 1.83
N VAL A 125 4.25 4.54 0.90
CA VAL A 125 4.40 4.79 -0.53
C VAL A 125 3.35 5.79 -1.01
N LEU A 126 2.10 5.64 -0.58
CA LEU A 126 1.03 6.58 -0.91
C LEU A 126 1.36 8.01 -0.46
N THR A 127 1.77 8.20 0.79
CA THR A 127 2.08 9.54 1.31
C THR A 127 3.29 10.17 0.61
N ALA A 128 4.29 9.37 0.25
CA ALA A 128 5.43 9.83 -0.55
C ALA A 128 5.00 10.17 -1.99
N ALA A 129 4.10 9.38 -2.59
CA ALA A 129 3.56 9.64 -3.91
C ALA A 129 2.69 10.91 -3.95
N ILE A 130 1.85 11.13 -2.94
CA ILE A 130 1.05 12.36 -2.80
C ILE A 130 1.96 13.58 -2.85
N GLU A 131 3.02 13.59 -2.06
CA GLU A 131 3.97 14.72 -1.99
C GLU A 131 4.79 14.87 -3.29
N LYS A 132 5.25 13.77 -3.87
CA LYS A 132 6.16 13.80 -5.03
C LYS A 132 5.45 14.07 -6.36
N LEU A 133 4.24 13.53 -6.53
CA LEU A 133 3.48 13.57 -7.78
C LEU A 133 2.31 14.57 -7.72
N ASP A 134 2.11 15.25 -6.58
CA ASP A 134 1.00 16.18 -6.32
C ASP A 134 -0.37 15.53 -6.62
N LEU A 135 -0.57 14.32 -6.08
CA LEU A 135 -1.77 13.55 -6.36
C LEU A 135 -3.03 14.24 -5.82
N SER A 136 -4.00 14.46 -6.70
CA SER A 136 -5.33 14.93 -6.31
C SER A 136 -5.99 13.93 -5.37
N HIS A 137 -7.06 14.37 -4.69
CA HIS A 137 -7.80 13.49 -3.78
C HIS A 137 -8.35 12.24 -4.48
N GLU A 138 -8.89 12.40 -5.68
CA GLU A 138 -9.38 11.30 -6.51
C GLU A 138 -8.26 10.31 -6.87
N GLN A 139 -7.11 10.81 -7.30
CA GLN A 139 -5.93 9.97 -7.60
C GLN A 139 -5.40 9.21 -6.38
N GLN A 140 -5.58 9.73 -5.16
CA GLN A 140 -5.24 9.01 -3.93
C GLN A 140 -6.18 7.82 -3.69
N LEU A 141 -7.47 7.96 -3.98
CA LEU A 141 -8.42 6.85 -3.92
C LEU A 141 -8.13 5.83 -5.03
N ASP A 142 -7.86 6.28 -6.25
CA ASP A 142 -7.47 5.41 -7.37
C ASP A 142 -6.22 4.59 -7.04
N PHE A 143 -5.24 5.19 -6.38
CA PHE A 143 -4.05 4.49 -5.88
C PHE A 143 -4.44 3.32 -4.97
N LEU A 144 -5.36 3.54 -4.04
CA LEU A 144 -5.79 2.51 -3.09
C LEU A 144 -6.62 1.40 -3.77
N PHE A 145 -7.52 1.76 -4.69
CA PHE A 145 -8.27 0.77 -5.47
C PHE A 145 -7.35 -0.05 -6.36
N ALA A 146 -6.39 0.57 -7.02
CA ALA A 146 -5.39 -0.13 -7.81
C ALA A 146 -4.57 -1.10 -6.94
N ALA A 147 -4.06 -0.65 -5.79
CA ALA A 147 -3.38 -1.52 -4.84
C ALA A 147 -4.25 -2.71 -4.40
N GLY A 148 -5.54 -2.47 -4.16
CA GLY A 148 -6.52 -3.50 -3.81
C GLY A 148 -6.71 -4.53 -4.92
N ALA A 149 -6.78 -4.10 -6.18
CA ALA A 149 -6.93 -4.98 -7.33
C ALA A 149 -5.75 -5.97 -7.46
N PHE A 150 -4.52 -5.48 -7.38
CA PHE A 150 -3.33 -6.33 -7.37
C PHE A 150 -3.27 -7.22 -6.12
N GLY A 151 -3.67 -6.68 -4.96
CA GLY A 151 -3.76 -7.43 -3.71
C GLY A 151 -4.75 -8.59 -3.77
N LEU A 152 -5.88 -8.40 -4.43
CA LEU A 152 -6.88 -9.45 -4.64
C LEU A 152 -6.31 -10.61 -5.47
N VAL A 153 -5.58 -10.33 -6.55
CA VAL A 153 -4.93 -11.37 -7.35
C VAL A 153 -3.89 -12.11 -6.52
N ILE A 154 -3.08 -11.40 -5.73
CA ILE A 154 -2.06 -12.02 -4.87
C ILE A 154 -2.76 -12.93 -3.84
N ALA A 155 -3.80 -12.46 -3.16
CA ALA A 155 -4.52 -13.22 -2.14
C ALA A 155 -5.20 -14.47 -2.70
N ASN A 156 -5.63 -14.45 -3.96
CA ASN A 156 -6.24 -15.60 -4.62
C ASN A 156 -5.23 -16.70 -5.02
N ASN A 157 -3.95 -16.33 -5.17
CA ASN A 157 -2.94 -17.23 -5.73
C ASN A 157 -1.79 -17.58 -4.77
N ALA A 158 -1.64 -16.84 -3.67
CA ALA A 158 -0.55 -17.03 -2.72
C ALA A 158 -1.03 -16.82 -1.28
N SER A 159 -0.32 -17.43 -0.32
CA SER A 159 -0.53 -17.07 1.08
C SER A 159 -0.01 -15.66 1.34
N ILE A 160 -0.87 -14.82 1.91
CA ILE A 160 -0.54 -13.46 2.36
C ILE A 160 -0.28 -13.40 3.87
N SER A 161 -0.44 -14.54 4.56
CA SER A 161 -0.32 -14.64 6.01
C SER A 161 1.13 -14.84 6.43
N GLY A 162 1.61 -14.04 7.39
CA GLY A 162 2.91 -14.27 8.03
C GLY A 162 3.01 -15.60 8.78
N ALA A 163 1.88 -16.16 9.21
CA ALA A 163 1.84 -17.47 9.88
C ALA A 163 2.12 -18.64 8.93
N GLU A 164 1.77 -18.52 7.65
CA GLU A 164 1.98 -19.56 6.63
C GLU A 164 3.22 -19.30 5.78
N GLY A 165 3.35 -18.09 5.24
CA GLY A 165 4.42 -17.71 4.31
C GLY A 165 5.54 -16.87 4.92
N GLY A 166 5.48 -16.61 6.23
CA GLY A 166 6.45 -15.76 6.93
C GLY A 166 6.31 -14.28 6.60
N CYS A 167 7.16 -13.46 7.20
CA CYS A 167 7.18 -12.00 6.97
C CYS A 167 7.40 -11.62 5.49
N GLN A 168 8.06 -12.48 4.71
CA GLN A 168 8.27 -12.23 3.27
C GLN A 168 6.97 -12.28 2.48
N ALA A 169 6.03 -13.15 2.83
CA ALA A 169 4.71 -13.19 2.20
C ALA A 169 3.91 -11.91 2.48
N GLU A 170 3.91 -11.43 3.72
CA GLU A 170 3.23 -10.19 4.11
C GLU A 170 3.83 -8.96 3.44
N VAL A 171 5.13 -8.74 3.67
CA VAL A 171 5.82 -7.52 3.20
C VAL A 171 6.01 -7.57 1.68
N GLY A 172 6.25 -8.76 1.10
CA GLY A 172 6.33 -8.95 -0.35
C GLY A 172 5.03 -8.59 -1.05
N SER A 173 3.89 -9.08 -0.53
CA SER A 173 2.57 -8.74 -1.06
C SER A 173 2.29 -7.23 -0.97
N ALA A 174 2.52 -6.63 0.20
CA ALA A 174 2.34 -5.20 0.41
C ALA A 174 3.22 -4.34 -0.51
N SER A 175 4.47 -4.78 -0.72
CA SER A 175 5.41 -4.10 -1.62
C SER A 175 4.97 -4.21 -3.08
N ALA A 176 4.48 -5.37 -3.51
CA ALA A 176 3.96 -5.57 -4.86
C ALA A 176 2.71 -4.71 -5.10
N MET A 177 1.76 -4.69 -4.16
CA MET A 177 0.58 -3.82 -4.21
C MET A 177 0.96 -2.34 -4.34
N SER A 178 1.90 -1.90 -3.48
CA SER A 178 2.35 -0.50 -3.44
C SER A 178 3.09 -0.10 -4.72
N ALA A 179 3.95 -0.98 -5.24
CA ALA A 179 4.71 -0.73 -6.46
C ALA A 179 3.81 -0.66 -7.70
N ALA A 180 2.79 -1.54 -7.77
CA ALA A 180 1.80 -1.52 -8.84
C ALA A 180 1.00 -0.21 -8.84
N ALA A 181 0.46 0.18 -7.70
CA ALA A 181 -0.30 1.42 -7.54
C ALA A 181 0.57 2.66 -7.83
N LEU A 182 1.83 2.68 -7.36
CA LEU A 182 2.76 3.78 -7.63
C LEU A 182 3.06 3.92 -9.13
N THR A 183 3.24 2.79 -9.83
CA THR A 183 3.50 2.81 -11.27
C THR A 183 2.32 3.43 -12.04
N LEU A 184 1.09 3.06 -11.69
CA LEU A 184 -0.11 3.63 -12.29
C LEU A 184 -0.27 5.11 -11.95
N ALA A 185 -0.08 5.49 -10.69
CA ALA A 185 -0.14 6.89 -10.26
C ALA A 185 0.92 7.79 -10.93
N ALA A 186 2.07 7.21 -11.31
CA ALA A 186 3.11 7.89 -12.07
C ALA A 186 2.85 7.93 -13.59
N GLY A 187 1.67 7.50 -14.05
CA GLY A 187 1.28 7.49 -15.47
C GLY A 187 1.76 6.27 -16.25
N GLY A 188 2.24 5.24 -15.57
CA GLY A 188 2.56 3.95 -16.20
C GLY A 188 1.29 3.16 -16.55
N THR A 189 1.43 2.20 -17.48
CA THR A 189 0.34 1.30 -17.84
C THR A 189 0.34 0.05 -16.96
N PRO A 190 -0.79 -0.66 -16.83
CA PRO A 190 -0.85 -1.89 -16.01
C PRO A 190 -0.01 -3.04 -16.57
N TYR A 191 0.29 -3.03 -17.87
CA TYR A 191 0.98 -4.13 -18.54
C TYR A 191 2.44 -4.37 -18.07
N PRO A 192 3.33 -3.36 -17.92
CA PRO A 192 4.68 -3.56 -17.37
C PRO A 192 4.70 -3.99 -15.91
N VAL A 193 3.71 -3.55 -15.12
CA VAL A 193 3.60 -3.89 -13.70
C VAL A 193 3.46 -5.40 -13.51
N SER A 194 2.74 -6.07 -14.40
CA SER A 194 2.44 -7.50 -14.32
C SER A 194 3.70 -8.39 -14.37
N TYR A 195 4.74 -7.97 -15.08
CA TYR A 195 5.91 -8.81 -15.33
C TYR A 195 7.05 -8.64 -14.34
N THR A 196 7.20 -7.45 -13.74
CA THR A 196 8.41 -7.13 -12.99
C THR A 196 8.26 -7.39 -11.49
N HIS A 197 7.15 -7.01 -10.90
CA HIS A 197 6.97 -7.01 -9.44
C HIS A 197 6.43 -8.33 -8.89
N LEU A 198 5.56 -8.99 -9.63
CA LEU A 198 5.02 -10.30 -9.23
C LEU A 198 6.04 -11.42 -9.39
N ARG A 199 6.90 -11.38 -10.42
CA ARG A 199 8.01 -12.33 -10.54
C ARG A 199 9.02 -12.21 -9.40
N ALA A 200 9.28 -11.01 -8.90
CA ALA A 200 10.15 -10.82 -7.73
C ALA A 200 9.53 -11.42 -6.47
N HIS A 201 8.21 -11.36 -6.33
CA HIS A 201 7.49 -11.99 -5.22
C HIS A 201 7.43 -13.51 -5.36
N GLU A 202 7.13 -14.02 -6.53
CA GLU A 202 7.11 -15.48 -6.81
C GLU A 202 8.48 -16.13 -6.56
N THR A 203 9.58 -15.48 -6.91
CA THR A 203 10.93 -15.99 -6.68
C THR A 203 11.32 -16.01 -5.20
N SER A 204 10.76 -15.15 -4.36
CA SER A 204 11.01 -15.16 -2.92
C SER A 204 10.19 -16.22 -2.16
N LEU A 205 9.11 -16.76 -2.77
CA LEU A 205 8.30 -17.84 -2.19
C LEU A 205 8.86 -19.23 -2.51
N HIS A 206 9.82 -19.34 -3.43
CA HIS A 206 10.45 -20.61 -3.82
C HIS A 206 11.86 -20.82 -3.22
N LEU A 207 12.28 -19.95 -2.30
CA LEU A 207 13.49 -20.08 -1.51
C LEU A 207 13.15 -20.46 -0.07
#